data_353efea12902b629486922800c3e9c02
#
_entry.id   353efea12902b629486922800c3e9c02
#
_cell.length_a   1.000
_cell.length_b   1.000
_cell.length_c   1.000
_cell.angle_alpha   90.00
_cell.angle_beta   90.00
_cell.angle_gamma   90.00
#
_symmetry.space_group_name_H-M   'P 1'
#
loop_
_entity.id
_entity.type
_entity.pdbx_description
1 polymer ?
#
loop_
_entity_poly.entity_id
_entity_poly.type
_entity_poly.pdbx_seq_one_letter_code
_entity_poly.pdbx_strand_id
1 'polypeptide(L)'
;MDWDDAYANAAHIPGADAYPARWAEAAAAFRARARGETDLAYGDHARQRFDVFLPAGRPAGLMVFVHGGYWLRFDKSLWSHLAAGPVARGWAVALPSYRLAPEVAIAQITADIAAALSVMARFAAGPIALAGHSAGGHLVARMICEDVPLPDSVAARIARVVPISPVSDLRPLMRTRMNEAFGLDDATARAESLVCQTPRAGVPVKVWVGADERPAFLDQARWLAEAWPGTGLHVAEGRHHFDVIEGLADPDSPLTGAVIGGLAGEGERS
;
A
#
# COMPACT_ATOMS: atom_id res chain seq x y z
N MET A 1 -20.88 19.75 3.86
CA MET A 1 -19.46 19.36 3.66
C MET A 1 -19.21 19.28 2.17
N ASP A 2 -18.19 19.94 1.68
CA ASP A 2 -17.69 19.77 0.32
C ASP A 2 -16.85 18.49 0.28
N TRP A 3 -17.37 17.44 -0.36
CA TRP A 3 -16.72 16.14 -0.38
C TRP A 3 -15.54 16.10 -1.36
N ASP A 4 -15.58 16.88 -2.43
CA ASP A 4 -14.45 16.99 -3.35
C ASP A 4 -13.26 17.67 -2.67
N ASP A 5 -13.50 18.74 -1.90
CA ASP A 5 -12.46 19.40 -1.12
C ASP A 5 -11.93 18.50 0.02
N ALA A 6 -12.80 17.74 0.70
CA ALA A 6 -12.40 16.86 1.80
C ALA A 6 -11.35 15.82 1.39
N TYR A 7 -11.40 15.37 0.12
CA TYR A 7 -10.47 14.40 -0.45
C TYR A 7 -9.43 15.02 -1.39
N ALA A 8 -9.35 16.36 -1.52
CA ALA A 8 -8.42 17.05 -2.42
C ALA A 8 -7.04 17.28 -1.77
N ASN A 9 -6.24 16.22 -1.54
CA ASN A 9 -4.96 16.33 -0.84
C ASN A 9 -4.02 17.36 -1.46
N ALA A 10 -3.80 17.32 -2.77
CA ALA A 10 -2.85 18.22 -3.45
C ALA A 10 -3.17 19.70 -3.26
N ALA A 11 -4.45 20.08 -3.19
CA ALA A 11 -4.87 21.46 -3.02
C ALA A 11 -4.45 22.06 -1.65
N HIS A 12 -4.15 21.20 -0.68
CA HIS A 12 -3.83 21.59 0.70
C HIS A 12 -2.39 21.28 1.11
N ILE A 13 -1.53 20.89 0.14
CA ILE A 13 -0.11 20.59 0.38
C ILE A 13 0.73 21.64 -0.34
N PRO A 14 1.49 22.48 0.35
CA PRO A 14 2.39 23.44 -0.29
C PRO A 14 3.38 22.74 -1.23
N GLY A 15 3.47 23.22 -2.47
CA GLY A 15 4.38 22.63 -3.46
C GLY A 15 3.99 21.24 -3.97
N ALA A 16 2.72 20.84 -3.84
CA ALA A 16 2.21 19.53 -4.25
C ALA A 16 2.58 19.15 -5.68
N ASP A 17 2.59 20.10 -6.60
CA ASP A 17 2.88 19.89 -8.02
C ASP A 17 4.33 19.41 -8.30
N ALA A 18 5.25 19.65 -7.36
CA ALA A 18 6.64 19.20 -7.49
C ALA A 18 6.85 17.73 -7.09
N TYR A 19 5.93 17.15 -6.33
CA TYR A 19 6.09 15.78 -5.79
C TYR A 19 6.21 14.70 -6.87
N PRO A 20 5.38 14.67 -7.93
CA PRO A 20 5.49 13.61 -8.95
C PRO A 20 6.87 13.58 -9.63
N ALA A 21 7.44 14.75 -9.93
CA ALA A 21 8.78 14.84 -10.51
C ALA A 21 9.87 14.36 -9.53
N ARG A 22 9.78 14.76 -8.24
CA ARG A 22 10.70 14.31 -7.18
C ARG A 22 10.63 12.80 -6.97
N TRP A 23 9.43 12.22 -6.94
CA TRP A 23 9.27 10.76 -6.82
C TRP A 23 9.86 10.03 -8.02
N ALA A 24 9.60 10.51 -9.24
CA ALA A 24 10.15 9.92 -10.47
C ALA A 24 11.68 9.94 -10.47
N GLU A 25 12.29 11.07 -10.10
CA GLU A 25 13.75 11.23 -10.01
C GLU A 25 14.35 10.29 -8.94
N ALA A 26 13.81 10.30 -7.72
CA ALA A 26 14.27 9.44 -6.64
C ALA A 26 14.14 7.94 -7.00
N ALA A 27 13.01 7.56 -7.61
CA ALA A 27 12.78 6.20 -8.06
C ALA A 27 13.74 5.77 -9.16
N ALA A 28 14.01 6.64 -10.15
CA ALA A 28 14.98 6.38 -11.21
C ALA A 28 16.41 6.24 -10.65
N ALA A 29 16.81 7.14 -9.75
CA ALA A 29 18.11 7.09 -9.08
C ALA A 29 18.28 5.81 -8.25
N PHE A 30 17.23 5.33 -7.59
CA PHE A 30 17.26 4.06 -6.88
C PHE A 30 17.40 2.88 -7.85
N ARG A 31 16.56 2.78 -8.90
CA ARG A 31 16.61 1.69 -9.89
C ARG A 31 17.96 1.57 -10.57
N ALA A 32 18.65 2.68 -10.82
CA ALA A 32 19.98 2.68 -11.48
C ALA A 32 21.06 1.93 -10.69
N ARG A 33 20.88 1.76 -9.37
CA ARG A 33 21.86 1.09 -8.47
C ARG A 33 21.32 -0.15 -7.77
N ALA A 34 20.02 -0.36 -7.76
CA ALA A 34 19.40 -1.46 -7.06
C ALA A 34 19.55 -2.77 -7.84
N ARG A 35 19.75 -3.87 -7.11
CA ARG A 35 19.64 -5.21 -7.66
C ARG A 35 18.17 -5.60 -7.72
N GLY A 36 17.70 -6.04 -8.88
CA GLY A 36 16.30 -6.45 -9.03
C GLY A 36 15.91 -6.69 -10.48
N GLU A 37 14.64 -6.92 -10.67
CA GLU A 37 14.01 -7.10 -11.97
C GLU A 37 12.81 -6.16 -12.08
N THR A 38 12.59 -5.58 -13.24
CA THR A 38 11.49 -4.65 -13.51
C THR A 38 10.55 -5.21 -14.56
N ASP A 39 9.30 -4.71 -14.55
CA ASP A 39 8.27 -5.04 -15.55
C ASP A 39 7.91 -6.54 -15.66
N LEU A 40 8.05 -7.28 -14.57
CA LEU A 40 7.63 -8.67 -14.49
C LEU A 40 6.09 -8.77 -14.57
N ALA A 41 5.59 -9.66 -15.44
CA ALA A 41 4.16 -9.86 -15.60
C ALA A 41 3.56 -10.70 -14.46
N TYR A 42 2.34 -10.31 -14.00
CA TYR A 42 1.49 -11.14 -13.17
C TYR A 42 0.11 -11.41 -13.82
N GLY A 43 -0.12 -10.83 -15.00
CA GLY A 43 -1.32 -11.01 -15.82
C GLY A 43 -1.08 -10.47 -17.24
N ASP A 44 -2.11 -10.55 -18.08
CA ASP A 44 -2.00 -10.26 -19.52
C ASP A 44 -2.08 -8.75 -19.83
N HIS A 45 -2.68 -7.95 -18.96
CA HIS A 45 -2.83 -6.52 -19.18
C HIS A 45 -1.50 -5.78 -19.04
N ALA A 46 -1.28 -4.73 -19.83
CA ALA A 46 -0.05 -3.93 -19.81
C ALA A 46 0.29 -3.36 -18.42
N ARG A 47 -0.71 -3.05 -17.59
CA ARG A 47 -0.53 -2.58 -16.23
C ARG A 47 -0.38 -3.68 -15.19
N GLN A 48 -0.65 -4.92 -15.52
CA GLN A 48 -0.44 -6.07 -14.63
C GLN A 48 1.04 -6.47 -14.61
N ARG A 49 1.87 -5.54 -14.10
CA ARG A 49 3.33 -5.64 -14.01
C ARG A 49 3.79 -5.26 -12.60
N PHE A 50 4.92 -5.82 -12.19
CA PHE A 50 5.57 -5.43 -10.93
C PHE A 50 7.08 -5.34 -11.10
N ASP A 51 7.70 -4.58 -10.22
CA ASP A 51 9.15 -4.56 -10.02
C ASP A 51 9.48 -5.31 -8.74
N VAL A 52 10.63 -5.96 -8.68
CA VAL A 52 11.16 -6.57 -7.46
C VAL A 52 12.60 -6.14 -7.24
N PHE A 53 12.92 -5.72 -6.02
CA PHE A 53 14.27 -5.34 -5.60
C PHE A 53 14.75 -6.30 -4.52
N LEU A 54 16.01 -6.75 -4.64
CA LEU A 54 16.56 -7.82 -3.84
C LEU A 54 17.73 -7.32 -2.97
N PRO A 55 17.86 -7.79 -1.72
CA PRO A 55 19.02 -7.52 -0.90
C PRO A 55 20.27 -8.26 -1.45
N ALA A 56 21.44 -7.96 -0.90
CA ALA A 56 22.68 -8.60 -1.30
C ALA A 56 22.72 -10.12 -1.02
N GLY A 57 22.05 -10.55 0.06
CA GLY A 57 21.97 -11.96 0.47
C GLY A 57 20.61 -12.60 0.21
N ARG A 58 20.36 -13.74 0.88
CA ARG A 58 19.05 -14.38 0.89
C ARG A 58 18.03 -13.46 1.57
N PRO A 59 16.89 -13.18 0.96
CA PRO A 59 15.87 -12.34 1.58
C PRO A 59 15.32 -12.95 2.89
N ALA A 60 15.21 -12.11 3.92
CA ALA A 60 14.59 -12.48 5.19
C ALA A 60 13.06 -12.66 5.07
N GLY A 61 12.45 -11.95 4.13
CA GLY A 61 11.04 -11.99 3.81
C GLY A 61 10.74 -11.15 2.57
N LEU A 62 9.46 -11.02 2.25
CA LEU A 62 8.95 -10.18 1.17
C LEU A 62 8.17 -9.00 1.76
N MET A 63 8.53 -7.77 1.41
CA MET A 63 7.68 -6.61 1.60
C MET A 63 7.02 -6.27 0.26
N VAL A 64 5.71 -6.07 0.26
CA VAL A 64 4.98 -5.57 -0.91
C VAL A 64 4.51 -4.17 -0.62
N PHE A 65 4.83 -3.23 -1.52
CA PHE A 65 4.33 -1.86 -1.45
C PHE A 65 3.37 -1.57 -2.58
N VAL A 66 2.12 -1.20 -2.26
CA VAL A 66 1.09 -0.84 -3.24
C VAL A 66 0.89 0.68 -3.22
N HIS A 67 1.01 1.29 -4.41
CA HIS A 67 0.93 2.74 -4.55
C HIS A 67 -0.50 3.28 -4.45
N GLY A 68 -0.60 4.59 -4.15
CA GLY A 68 -1.85 5.35 -4.16
C GLY A 68 -2.18 5.94 -5.54
N GLY A 69 -3.05 6.96 -5.54
CA GLY A 69 -3.49 7.67 -6.73
C GLY A 69 -4.99 7.48 -7.02
N TYR A 70 -5.78 7.24 -5.98
CA TYR A 70 -7.25 7.09 -6.07
C TYR A 70 -7.72 6.02 -7.06
N TRP A 71 -6.93 4.95 -7.29
CA TRP A 71 -7.21 3.93 -8.31
C TRP A 71 -7.37 4.51 -9.73
N LEU A 72 -7.02 5.80 -9.97
CA LEU A 72 -7.20 6.54 -11.21
C LEU A 72 -5.89 6.86 -11.92
N ARG A 73 -4.74 6.80 -11.23
CA ARG A 73 -3.45 7.30 -11.76
C ARG A 73 -2.25 6.67 -11.10
N PHE A 74 -1.08 6.97 -11.68
CA PHE A 74 0.24 6.48 -11.29
C PHE A 74 0.47 5.01 -11.64
N ASP A 75 1.68 4.58 -11.42
CA ASP A 75 2.14 3.21 -11.54
C ASP A 75 3.34 2.98 -10.61
N LYS A 76 3.83 1.74 -10.55
CA LYS A 76 4.94 1.31 -9.70
C LYS A 76 6.24 2.09 -9.89
N SER A 77 6.49 2.65 -11.10
CA SER A 77 7.78 3.25 -11.46
C SER A 77 8.12 4.51 -10.67
N LEU A 78 7.12 5.19 -10.10
CA LEU A 78 7.34 6.38 -9.27
C LEU A 78 7.81 6.06 -7.85
N TRP A 79 7.72 4.80 -7.40
CA TRP A 79 7.83 4.45 -5.98
C TRP A 79 9.02 3.54 -5.64
N SER A 80 9.86 3.21 -6.61
CA SER A 80 10.97 2.27 -6.43
C SER A 80 11.92 2.66 -5.28
N HIS A 81 12.11 3.96 -5.03
CA HIS A 81 12.95 4.47 -3.95
C HIS A 81 12.46 4.08 -2.54
N LEU A 82 11.16 3.81 -2.38
CA LEU A 82 10.60 3.35 -1.11
C LEU A 82 11.02 1.91 -0.75
N ALA A 83 11.60 1.19 -1.70
CA ALA A 83 12.22 -0.11 -1.43
C ALA A 83 13.56 0.00 -0.68
N ALA A 84 14.19 1.18 -0.65
CA ALA A 84 15.56 1.33 -0.16
C ALA A 84 15.73 0.89 1.30
N GLY A 85 14.86 1.33 2.19
CA GLY A 85 14.93 0.98 3.61
C GLY A 85 14.78 -0.53 3.86
N PRO A 86 13.70 -1.18 3.41
CA PRO A 86 13.53 -2.62 3.60
C PRO A 86 14.61 -3.46 2.90
N VAL A 87 15.06 -3.09 1.69
CA VAL A 87 16.17 -3.79 1.00
C VAL A 87 17.46 -3.70 1.80
N ALA A 88 17.78 -2.52 2.36
CA ALA A 88 18.96 -2.34 3.23
C ALA A 88 18.86 -3.20 4.51
N ARG A 89 17.65 -3.53 4.97
CA ARG A 89 17.41 -4.44 6.10
C ARG A 89 17.27 -5.92 5.69
N GLY A 90 17.67 -6.26 4.46
CA GLY A 90 17.71 -7.65 4.02
C GLY A 90 16.38 -8.22 3.50
N TRP A 91 15.40 -7.38 3.18
CA TRP A 91 14.10 -7.81 2.65
C TRP A 91 14.07 -7.70 1.12
N ALA A 92 13.41 -8.65 0.46
CA ALA A 92 12.96 -8.44 -0.91
C ALA A 92 11.78 -7.46 -0.90
N VAL A 93 11.72 -6.56 -1.88
CA VAL A 93 10.60 -5.61 -2.00
C VAL A 93 9.99 -5.71 -3.38
N ALA A 94 8.69 -5.92 -3.46
CA ALA A 94 7.94 -5.95 -4.71
C ALA A 94 6.93 -4.78 -4.76
N LEU A 95 6.83 -4.16 -5.92
CA LEU A 95 5.94 -3.02 -6.18
C LEU A 95 5.09 -3.32 -7.42
N PRO A 96 3.81 -3.66 -7.27
CA PRO A 96 2.91 -3.85 -8.42
C PRO A 96 2.31 -2.53 -8.90
N SER A 97 2.11 -2.42 -10.22
CA SER A 97 1.04 -1.64 -10.82
C SER A 97 -0.24 -2.47 -10.86
N TYR A 98 -1.35 -1.84 -11.14
CA TYR A 98 -2.66 -2.47 -11.29
C TYR A 98 -3.49 -1.71 -12.32
N ARG A 99 -4.55 -2.33 -12.85
CA ARG A 99 -5.49 -1.65 -13.75
C ARG A 99 -6.17 -0.50 -13.01
N LEU A 100 -6.61 0.50 -13.73
CA LEU A 100 -7.18 1.72 -13.15
C LEU A 100 -8.67 1.86 -13.49
N ALA A 101 -9.40 2.56 -12.65
CA ALA A 101 -10.72 3.06 -13.00
C ALA A 101 -10.57 4.22 -14.05
N PRO A 102 -11.53 4.43 -14.94
CA PRO A 102 -12.79 3.71 -15.09
C PRO A 102 -12.70 2.41 -15.93
N GLU A 103 -11.50 2.01 -16.38
CA GLU A 103 -11.33 0.80 -17.21
C GLU A 103 -11.84 -0.45 -16.49
N VAL A 104 -11.63 -0.51 -15.17
CA VAL A 104 -12.10 -1.57 -14.29
C VAL A 104 -12.67 -1.02 -12.99
N ALA A 105 -13.59 -1.76 -12.36
CA ALA A 105 -14.10 -1.43 -11.04
C ALA A 105 -13.04 -1.67 -9.93
N ILE A 106 -13.19 -1.01 -8.77
CA ILE A 106 -12.27 -1.15 -7.63
C ILE A 106 -12.15 -2.63 -7.18
N ALA A 107 -13.23 -3.39 -7.18
CA ALA A 107 -13.19 -4.82 -6.88
C ALA A 107 -12.27 -5.63 -7.82
N GLN A 108 -12.20 -5.25 -9.09
CA GLN A 108 -11.28 -5.87 -10.05
C GLN A 108 -9.83 -5.46 -9.81
N ILE A 109 -9.60 -4.24 -9.29
CA ILE A 109 -8.27 -3.79 -8.85
C ILE A 109 -7.84 -4.57 -7.60
N THR A 110 -8.76 -4.82 -6.67
CA THR A 110 -8.51 -5.71 -5.51
C THR A 110 -8.08 -7.10 -5.99
N ALA A 111 -8.77 -7.67 -6.98
CA ALA A 111 -8.40 -8.96 -7.57
C ALA A 111 -7.04 -8.92 -8.29
N ASP A 112 -6.67 -7.82 -8.94
CA ASP A 112 -5.34 -7.64 -9.54
C ASP A 112 -4.25 -7.73 -8.48
N ILE A 113 -4.42 -7.09 -7.32
CA ILE A 113 -3.43 -7.15 -6.23
C ILE A 113 -3.35 -8.55 -5.63
N ALA A 114 -4.46 -9.27 -5.49
CA ALA A 114 -4.45 -10.66 -5.04
C ALA A 114 -3.68 -11.58 -6.01
N ALA A 115 -3.88 -11.40 -7.32
CA ALA A 115 -3.12 -12.11 -8.36
C ALA A 115 -1.63 -11.75 -8.32
N ALA A 116 -1.31 -10.45 -8.22
CA ALA A 116 0.06 -9.97 -8.12
C ALA A 116 0.76 -10.56 -6.89
N LEU A 117 0.12 -10.55 -5.72
CA LEU A 117 0.67 -11.08 -4.47
C LEU A 117 1.00 -12.58 -4.61
N SER A 118 0.12 -13.35 -5.26
CA SER A 118 0.33 -14.78 -5.51
C SER A 118 1.59 -15.05 -6.34
N VAL A 119 1.90 -14.18 -7.31
CA VAL A 119 3.10 -14.28 -8.14
C VAL A 119 4.34 -13.76 -7.40
N MET A 120 4.22 -12.62 -6.71
CA MET A 120 5.33 -11.98 -5.99
C MET A 120 5.83 -12.82 -4.81
N ALA A 121 4.97 -13.60 -4.17
CA ALA A 121 5.29 -14.43 -3.00
C ALA A 121 6.44 -15.43 -3.25
N ARG A 122 6.78 -15.73 -4.50
CA ARG A 122 7.90 -16.64 -4.88
C ARG A 122 9.29 -16.03 -4.67
N PHE A 123 9.41 -14.71 -4.57
CA PHE A 123 10.70 -14.01 -4.48
C PHE A 123 11.36 -14.07 -3.09
N ALA A 124 10.63 -14.53 -2.07
CA ALA A 124 11.19 -14.84 -0.76
C ALA A 124 10.38 -15.95 -0.10
N ALA A 125 11.03 -16.83 0.63
CA ALA A 125 10.37 -17.93 1.35
C ALA A 125 9.83 -17.51 2.73
N GLY A 126 10.32 -16.40 3.31
CA GLY A 126 10.00 -15.91 4.64
C GLY A 126 8.62 -15.25 4.75
N PRO A 127 8.38 -14.51 5.84
CA PRO A 127 7.13 -13.78 6.06
C PRO A 127 6.88 -12.74 4.97
N ILE A 128 5.61 -12.38 4.81
CA ILE A 128 5.16 -11.32 3.90
C ILE A 128 4.66 -10.15 4.74
N ALA A 129 5.23 -8.97 4.51
CA ALA A 129 4.75 -7.70 5.06
C ALA A 129 4.09 -6.90 3.94
N LEU A 130 2.90 -6.39 4.17
CA LEU A 130 2.16 -5.59 3.21
C LEU A 130 2.14 -4.13 3.68
N ALA A 131 2.57 -3.22 2.84
CA ALA A 131 2.39 -1.78 3.04
C ALA A 131 1.81 -1.15 1.79
N GLY A 132 1.01 -0.12 1.96
CA GLY A 132 0.42 0.57 0.81
C GLY A 132 -0.07 1.95 1.21
N HIS A 133 -0.07 2.86 0.27
CA HIS A 133 -0.39 4.25 0.51
C HIS A 133 -1.75 4.64 -0.08
N SER A 134 -2.59 5.35 0.68
CA SER A 134 -3.85 5.90 0.19
C SER A 134 -4.75 4.80 -0.40
N ALA A 135 -5.10 4.83 -1.69
CA ALA A 135 -5.77 3.74 -2.39
C ALA A 135 -4.99 2.41 -2.29
N GLY A 136 -3.64 2.45 -2.29
CA GLY A 136 -2.80 1.28 -2.03
C GLY A 136 -2.90 0.77 -0.60
N GLY A 137 -3.13 1.67 0.37
CA GLY A 137 -3.41 1.32 1.76
C GLY A 137 -4.72 0.54 1.90
N HIS A 138 -5.75 0.95 1.17
CA HIS A 138 -6.97 0.17 1.02
C HIS A 138 -6.67 -1.22 0.44
N LEU A 139 -5.99 -1.28 -0.71
CA LEU A 139 -5.74 -2.52 -1.43
C LEU A 139 -4.94 -3.54 -0.60
N VAL A 140 -3.91 -3.12 0.14
CA VAL A 140 -3.15 -4.06 0.99
C VAL A 140 -3.96 -4.56 2.18
N ALA A 141 -4.84 -3.74 2.73
CA ALA A 141 -5.74 -4.17 3.79
C ALA A 141 -6.81 -5.14 3.29
N ARG A 142 -7.32 -4.96 2.05
CA ARG A 142 -8.22 -5.93 1.39
C ARG A 142 -7.58 -7.33 1.29
N MET A 143 -6.26 -7.45 1.17
CA MET A 143 -5.58 -8.75 1.06
C MET A 143 -5.75 -9.65 2.29
N ILE A 144 -6.13 -9.10 3.41
CA ILE A 144 -6.44 -9.88 4.61
C ILE A 144 -7.94 -9.95 4.92
N CYS A 145 -8.82 -9.44 4.06
CA CYS A 145 -10.26 -9.65 4.22
C CYS A 145 -10.64 -11.09 3.82
N GLU A 146 -11.59 -11.68 4.56
CA GLU A 146 -11.98 -13.09 4.37
C GLU A 146 -12.60 -13.37 3.01
N ASP A 147 -13.24 -12.38 2.41
CA ASP A 147 -13.88 -12.46 1.09
C ASP A 147 -12.88 -12.38 -0.08
N VAL A 148 -11.61 -11.99 0.14
CA VAL A 148 -10.59 -11.94 -0.91
C VAL A 148 -9.88 -13.29 -1.02
N PRO A 149 -10.00 -13.99 -2.16
CA PRO A 149 -9.36 -15.29 -2.33
C PRO A 149 -7.84 -15.13 -2.51
N LEU A 150 -7.09 -15.76 -1.64
CA LEU A 150 -5.63 -15.95 -1.76
C LEU A 150 -5.30 -17.44 -1.61
N PRO A 151 -4.25 -17.93 -2.28
CA PRO A 151 -3.74 -19.27 -1.98
C PRO A 151 -3.36 -19.40 -0.51
N ASP A 152 -3.72 -20.49 0.15
CA ASP A 152 -3.45 -20.71 1.58
C ASP A 152 -1.96 -20.54 1.92
N SER A 153 -1.08 -21.00 1.02
CA SER A 153 0.38 -20.87 1.18
C SER A 153 0.87 -19.42 1.15
N VAL A 154 0.11 -18.50 0.56
CA VAL A 154 0.39 -17.06 0.55
C VAL A 154 -0.24 -16.39 1.77
N ALA A 155 -1.52 -16.67 2.01
CA ALA A 155 -2.28 -16.10 3.12
C ALA A 155 -1.60 -16.39 4.48
N ALA A 156 -1.16 -17.64 4.70
CA ALA A 156 -0.47 -18.07 5.93
C ALA A 156 0.87 -17.34 6.18
N ARG A 157 1.47 -16.74 5.16
CA ARG A 157 2.74 -16.01 5.27
C ARG A 157 2.55 -14.52 5.52
N ILE A 158 1.35 -13.97 5.37
CA ILE A 158 1.10 -12.54 5.66
C ILE A 158 1.24 -12.33 7.16
N ALA A 159 2.35 -11.74 7.55
CA ALA A 159 2.74 -11.56 8.94
C ALA A 159 2.44 -10.17 9.49
N ARG A 160 2.17 -9.19 8.60
CA ARG A 160 1.82 -7.82 8.98
C ARG A 160 1.25 -7.03 7.82
N VAL A 161 0.31 -6.13 8.14
CA VAL A 161 -0.23 -5.15 7.18
C VAL A 161 -0.13 -3.74 7.78
N VAL A 162 0.45 -2.83 7.00
CA VAL A 162 0.57 -1.41 7.37
C VAL A 162 -0.11 -0.55 6.29
N PRO A 163 -1.42 -0.31 6.41
CA PRO A 163 -2.10 0.64 5.55
C PRO A 163 -1.67 2.07 5.92
N ILE A 164 -1.08 2.80 4.99
CA ILE A 164 -0.61 4.17 5.18
C ILE A 164 -1.64 5.12 4.58
N SER A 165 -2.24 5.97 5.42
CA SER A 165 -3.30 6.90 5.03
C SER A 165 -4.41 6.25 4.18
N PRO A 166 -4.95 5.08 4.60
CA PRO A 166 -5.86 4.30 3.77
C PRO A 166 -7.18 5.02 3.53
N VAL A 167 -7.85 4.70 2.42
CA VAL A 167 -9.28 4.96 2.26
C VAL A 167 -10.03 3.71 2.74
N SER A 168 -10.54 3.75 3.96
CA SER A 168 -11.11 2.57 4.65
C SER A 168 -12.61 2.39 4.43
N ASP A 169 -13.30 3.51 4.18
CA ASP A 169 -14.72 3.55 3.86
C ASP A 169 -14.91 4.26 2.52
N LEU A 170 -15.43 3.56 1.53
CA LEU A 170 -15.65 4.08 0.19
C LEU A 170 -16.98 4.82 0.04
N ARG A 171 -17.89 4.69 1.01
CA ARG A 171 -19.23 5.30 0.93
C ARG A 171 -19.19 6.84 0.81
N PRO A 172 -18.27 7.58 1.50
CA PRO A 172 -18.12 9.01 1.27
C PRO A 172 -17.72 9.37 -0.16
N LEU A 173 -16.94 8.52 -0.85
CA LEU A 173 -16.49 8.78 -2.22
C LEU A 173 -17.62 8.80 -3.24
N MET A 174 -18.77 8.16 -2.95
CA MET A 174 -19.97 8.26 -3.77
C MET A 174 -20.49 9.70 -3.95
N ARG A 175 -20.08 10.60 -3.05
CA ARG A 175 -20.47 12.02 -3.04
C ARG A 175 -19.44 12.93 -3.70
N THR A 176 -18.34 12.38 -4.19
CA THR A 176 -17.29 13.11 -4.91
C THR A 176 -17.49 12.99 -6.41
N ARG A 177 -16.94 13.93 -7.18
CA ARG A 177 -16.86 13.81 -8.65
C ARG A 177 -16.05 12.60 -9.12
N MET A 178 -15.13 12.10 -8.29
CA MET A 178 -14.40 10.87 -8.60
C MET A 178 -15.33 9.67 -8.81
N ASN A 179 -16.55 9.68 -8.26
CA ASN A 179 -17.50 8.60 -8.45
C ASN A 179 -18.01 8.47 -9.88
N GLU A 180 -17.88 9.50 -10.71
CA GLU A 180 -18.16 9.38 -12.16
C GLU A 180 -17.24 8.34 -12.82
N ALA A 181 -16.01 8.18 -12.30
CA ALA A 181 -15.06 7.18 -12.78
C ALA A 181 -15.17 5.85 -12.02
N PHE A 182 -15.53 5.87 -10.72
CA PHE A 182 -15.61 4.64 -9.93
C PHE A 182 -16.90 3.86 -10.18
N GLY A 183 -18.01 4.56 -10.45
CA GLY A 183 -19.33 3.95 -10.60
C GLY A 183 -19.83 3.24 -9.34
N LEU A 184 -19.43 3.74 -8.15
CA LEU A 184 -19.86 3.15 -6.87
C LEU A 184 -21.33 3.46 -6.60
N ASP A 185 -22.03 2.42 -6.19
CA ASP A 185 -23.33 2.46 -5.51
C ASP A 185 -23.17 1.99 -4.04
N ASP A 186 -24.26 1.99 -3.26
CA ASP A 186 -24.18 1.59 -1.84
C ASP A 186 -23.70 0.14 -1.66
N ALA A 187 -24.07 -0.77 -2.54
CA ALA A 187 -23.67 -2.17 -2.46
C ALA A 187 -22.18 -2.36 -2.76
N THR A 188 -21.69 -1.79 -3.84
CA THR A 188 -20.29 -1.89 -4.27
C THR A 188 -19.36 -1.10 -3.35
N ALA A 189 -19.77 0.08 -2.87
CA ALA A 189 -19.03 0.84 -1.89
C ALA A 189 -18.86 0.07 -0.57
N ARG A 190 -19.94 -0.58 -0.07
CA ARG A 190 -19.85 -1.41 1.15
C ARG A 190 -19.00 -2.66 0.95
N ALA A 191 -19.11 -3.32 -0.20
CA ALA A 191 -18.35 -4.51 -0.52
C ALA A 191 -16.84 -4.25 -0.51
N GLU A 192 -16.40 -3.07 -0.95
CA GLU A 192 -14.99 -2.69 -0.95
C GLU A 192 -14.56 -1.87 0.29
N SER A 193 -15.47 -1.43 1.15
CA SER A 193 -15.12 -0.70 2.38
C SER A 193 -14.55 -1.63 3.44
N LEU A 194 -13.31 -1.39 3.86
CA LEU A 194 -12.61 -2.15 4.90
C LEU A 194 -13.39 -2.20 6.22
N VAL A 195 -14.01 -1.09 6.59
CA VAL A 195 -14.84 -0.97 7.80
C VAL A 195 -16.09 -1.86 7.78
N CYS A 196 -16.45 -2.39 6.61
CA CYS A 196 -17.59 -3.32 6.43
C CYS A 196 -17.11 -4.77 6.27
N GLN A 197 -15.80 -5.03 6.27
CA GLN A 197 -15.23 -6.36 6.03
C GLN A 197 -14.65 -6.97 7.30
N THR A 198 -14.57 -8.30 7.32
CA THR A 198 -13.93 -9.05 8.39
C THR A 198 -12.48 -9.38 8.00
N PRO A 199 -11.48 -8.93 8.77
CA PRO A 199 -10.09 -9.32 8.52
C PRO A 199 -9.82 -10.73 9.01
N ARG A 200 -8.94 -11.47 8.33
CA ARG A 200 -8.43 -12.76 8.80
C ARG A 200 -7.78 -12.61 10.17
N ALA A 201 -8.15 -13.50 11.08
CA ALA A 201 -7.62 -13.50 12.44
C ALA A 201 -6.10 -13.73 12.48
N GLY A 202 -5.44 -13.14 13.47
CA GLY A 202 -4.03 -13.39 13.74
C GLY A 202 -3.04 -12.60 12.88
N VAL A 203 -3.50 -11.75 11.95
CA VAL A 203 -2.63 -10.86 11.19
C VAL A 203 -2.58 -9.47 11.85
N PRO A 204 -1.42 -9.04 12.40
CA PRO A 204 -1.28 -7.71 12.98
C PRO A 204 -1.47 -6.61 11.93
N VAL A 205 -2.31 -5.63 12.26
CA VAL A 205 -2.55 -4.44 11.44
C VAL A 205 -2.11 -3.19 12.20
N LYS A 206 -1.37 -2.31 11.53
CA LYS A 206 -1.00 -1.01 12.08
C LYS A 206 -1.31 0.08 11.07
N VAL A 207 -2.37 0.81 11.28
CA VAL A 207 -2.72 1.99 10.46
C VAL A 207 -1.71 3.09 10.76
N TRP A 208 -1.20 3.71 9.71
CA TRP A 208 -0.26 4.82 9.77
C TRP A 208 -0.83 6.02 9.02
N VAL A 209 -0.82 7.21 9.60
CA VAL A 209 -1.37 8.43 8.98
C VAL A 209 -0.56 9.64 9.40
N GLY A 210 -0.43 10.63 8.54
CA GLY A 210 0.24 11.91 8.88
C GLY A 210 -0.67 12.82 9.71
N ALA A 211 -0.09 13.53 10.70
CA ALA A 211 -0.83 14.44 11.54
C ALA A 211 -1.38 15.66 10.77
N ASP A 212 -0.68 16.07 9.71
CA ASP A 212 -1.01 17.24 8.89
C ASP A 212 -1.85 16.87 7.65
N GLU A 213 -2.49 15.68 7.67
CA GLU A 213 -3.40 15.29 6.61
C GLU A 213 -4.77 15.95 6.74
N ARG A 214 -5.53 15.91 5.63
CA ARG A 214 -6.94 16.33 5.65
C ARG A 214 -7.72 15.57 6.71
N PRO A 215 -8.66 16.23 7.43
CA PRO A 215 -9.48 15.56 8.44
C PRO A 215 -10.15 14.27 7.95
N ALA A 216 -10.57 14.24 6.67
CA ALA A 216 -11.15 13.04 6.07
C ALA A 216 -10.21 11.83 6.13
N PHE A 217 -8.90 12.00 5.93
CA PHE A 217 -7.94 10.90 6.01
C PHE A 217 -7.64 10.48 7.45
N LEU A 218 -7.62 11.44 8.39
CA LEU A 218 -7.53 11.11 9.82
C LEU A 218 -8.76 10.31 10.28
N ASP A 219 -9.95 10.67 9.80
CA ASP A 219 -11.18 9.92 10.07
C ASP A 219 -11.14 8.52 9.45
N GLN A 220 -10.74 8.40 8.19
CA GLN A 220 -10.58 7.11 7.50
C GLN A 220 -9.62 6.16 8.26
N ALA A 221 -8.50 6.69 8.75
CA ALA A 221 -7.54 5.94 9.55
C ALA A 221 -8.13 5.47 10.88
N ARG A 222 -8.86 6.37 11.57
CA ARG A 222 -9.53 6.08 12.84
C ARG A 222 -10.62 5.04 12.66
N TRP A 223 -11.49 5.19 11.66
CA TRP A 223 -12.58 4.24 11.38
C TRP A 223 -12.07 2.82 11.16
N LEU A 224 -10.93 2.66 10.46
CA LEU A 224 -10.34 1.32 10.29
C LEU A 224 -9.85 0.75 11.62
N ALA A 225 -9.15 1.55 12.42
CA ALA A 225 -8.64 1.12 13.71
C ALA A 225 -9.76 0.74 14.70
N GLU A 226 -10.90 1.43 14.61
CA GLU A 226 -12.08 1.14 15.42
C GLU A 226 -12.85 -0.10 14.93
N ALA A 227 -12.95 -0.28 13.59
CA ALA A 227 -13.70 -1.38 13.00
C ALA A 227 -12.99 -2.74 13.13
N TRP A 228 -11.67 -2.76 13.15
CA TRP A 228 -10.88 -3.99 13.21
C TRP A 228 -10.20 -4.16 14.58
N PRO A 229 -10.70 -5.05 15.45
CA PRO A 229 -10.17 -5.25 16.80
C PRO A 229 -8.66 -5.57 16.79
N GLY A 230 -7.91 -4.94 17.69
CA GLY A 230 -6.46 -5.14 17.82
C GLY A 230 -5.61 -4.36 16.81
N THR A 231 -6.23 -3.56 15.94
CA THR A 231 -5.51 -2.68 15.02
C THR A 231 -4.90 -1.50 15.76
N GLY A 232 -3.58 -1.32 15.60
CA GLY A 232 -2.87 -0.14 16.11
C GLY A 232 -3.05 1.05 15.18
N LEU A 233 -3.16 2.26 15.73
CA LEU A 233 -3.15 3.53 15.00
C LEU A 233 -1.90 4.34 15.38
N HIS A 234 -1.14 4.79 14.37
CA HIS A 234 -0.03 5.71 14.54
C HIS A 234 -0.27 6.99 13.75
N VAL A 235 -0.19 8.11 14.41
CA VAL A 235 -0.28 9.44 13.80
C VAL A 235 1.12 10.02 13.76
N ALA A 236 1.67 10.22 12.56
CA ALA A 236 3.03 10.69 12.34
C ALA A 236 3.08 12.22 12.36
N GLU A 237 3.69 12.80 13.39
CA GLU A 237 3.82 14.24 13.58
C GLU A 237 4.55 14.91 12.41
N GLY A 238 4.03 16.07 11.96
CA GLY A 238 4.62 16.89 10.91
C GLY A 238 4.64 16.22 9.53
N ARG A 239 3.79 15.22 9.29
CA ARG A 239 3.66 14.55 8.01
C ARG A 239 2.28 14.79 7.40
N HIS A 240 2.28 15.09 6.11
CA HIS A 240 1.08 15.22 5.30
C HIS A 240 0.95 14.02 4.33
N HIS A 241 -0.10 13.98 3.56
CA HIS A 241 -0.45 12.83 2.71
C HIS A 241 0.63 12.42 1.71
N PHE A 242 1.50 13.33 1.23
CA PHE A 242 2.49 12.99 0.20
C PHE A 242 3.85 12.58 0.76
N ASP A 243 4.22 13.01 1.96
CA ASP A 243 5.52 12.72 2.58
C ASP A 243 5.46 11.68 3.70
N VAL A 244 4.27 11.30 4.14
CA VAL A 244 4.07 10.28 5.19
C VAL A 244 4.71 8.93 4.87
N ILE A 245 4.92 8.64 3.58
CA ILE A 245 5.54 7.40 3.06
C ILE A 245 7.07 7.47 2.96
N GLU A 246 7.68 8.66 3.01
CA GLU A 246 9.12 8.84 2.76
C GLU A 246 10.00 8.02 3.71
N GLY A 247 9.51 7.76 4.91
CA GLY A 247 10.20 6.91 5.88
C GLY A 247 10.56 5.51 5.36
N LEU A 248 9.85 4.98 4.36
CA LEU A 248 10.20 3.68 3.75
C LEU A 248 11.54 3.69 2.99
N ALA A 249 12.04 4.87 2.59
CA ALA A 249 13.34 4.98 1.97
C ALA A 249 14.52 4.87 2.97
N ASP A 250 14.24 5.02 4.26
CA ASP A 250 15.24 4.98 5.35
C ASP A 250 15.10 3.67 6.16
N PRO A 251 16.17 2.84 6.25
CA PRO A 251 16.14 1.59 6.99
C PRO A 251 15.88 1.78 8.50
N ASP A 252 16.27 2.92 9.06
CA ASP A 252 16.19 3.19 10.50
C ASP A 252 14.93 3.96 10.90
N SER A 253 14.08 4.31 9.94
CA SER A 253 12.86 5.06 10.21
C SER A 253 11.85 4.26 11.03
N PRO A 254 11.02 4.94 11.83
CA PRO A 254 9.91 4.31 12.54
C PRO A 254 8.92 3.60 11.62
N LEU A 255 8.70 4.12 10.39
CA LEU A 255 7.79 3.52 9.42
C LEU A 255 8.34 2.20 8.87
N THR A 256 9.62 2.16 8.46
CA THR A 256 10.28 0.91 8.04
C THR A 256 10.27 -0.11 9.20
N GLY A 257 10.55 0.34 10.43
CA GLY A 257 10.43 -0.48 11.61
C GLY A 257 9.01 -1.01 11.85
N ALA A 258 7.98 -0.19 11.61
CA ALA A 258 6.58 -0.60 11.73
C ALA A 258 6.19 -1.69 10.72
N VAL A 259 6.73 -1.63 9.50
CA VAL A 259 6.42 -2.59 8.44
C VAL A 259 7.13 -3.93 8.63
N ILE A 260 8.44 -3.94 8.86
CA ILE A 260 9.24 -5.17 8.84
C ILE A 260 9.96 -5.51 10.15
N GLY A 261 9.94 -4.61 11.14
CA GLY A 261 10.65 -4.83 12.41
C GLY A 261 10.13 -6.04 13.18
N GLY A 262 11.03 -6.89 13.68
CA GLY A 262 10.69 -8.07 14.47
C GLY A 262 10.03 -9.23 13.71
N LEU A 263 9.92 -9.16 12.37
CA LEU A 263 9.29 -10.23 11.57
C LEU A 263 10.30 -11.27 11.05
N ALA A 264 11.52 -10.87 10.75
CA ALA A 264 12.58 -11.84 10.49
C ALA A 264 12.97 -12.45 11.84
N GLY A 265 12.96 -13.76 11.96
CA GLY A 265 13.58 -14.41 13.11
C GLY A 265 14.99 -13.85 13.25
N GLU A 266 15.40 -13.50 14.47
CA GLU A 266 16.78 -13.13 14.81
C GLU A 266 17.70 -14.34 14.60
N GLY A 267 17.82 -14.74 13.33
CA GLY A 267 18.68 -15.78 12.85
C GLY A 267 19.99 -15.18 12.38
N GLU A 268 20.97 -15.19 13.26
CA GLU A 268 22.41 -15.15 12.96
C GLU A 268 22.91 -13.87 12.28
N ARG A 269 23.10 -12.82 13.08
CA ARG A 269 24.24 -11.92 12.89
C ARG A 269 25.49 -12.64 13.45
N SER A 270 26.15 -13.42 12.64
CA SER A 270 27.51 -13.90 12.88
C SER A 270 28.49 -12.96 12.19
#